data_369bbf24c141db0ff652c3ba162aeea6
#
_entry.id   369bbf24c141db0ff652c3ba162aeea6
#
_cell.length_a   1.000
_cell.length_b   1.000
_cell.length_c   1.000
_cell.angle_alpha   90.00
_cell.angle_beta   90.00
_cell.angle_gamma   90.00
#
_symmetry.space_group_name_H-M   'P 1'
#
loop_
_entity.id
_entity.type
_entity.pdbx_description
1 polymer ?
#
loop_
_entity_poly.entity_id
_entity_poly.type
_entity_poly.pdbx_seq_one_letter_code
_entity_poly.pdbx_strand_id
1 'polypeptide(L)'
;KSAILDAIKIVLGTTDLGWYRLESTDFHNEDTTKEISIVCKFSNLTPDEQAAFLECVSYEEQDEPMVPSLYLHWNCKYVTTFKPPRPISNLTSGKQGNGPSPSAEARELIRVTYLRALRDAYSDMQSGRHSRLSQIIQHIPTLTDGKDEYQPGMNLQELSLLGITNLSNDLLVNHPVLKSVNDNMEEILSKQLLLKQDKIKTRFEVADSRSKELQKINALLEKLDLSVDKNASSMRGNVGLGTSNILSMACELLLHKEAEKTNRSSFLLIEEPEAHIHAQRQLKLVQSLEEAPANQQIIITTHSPLLASVVKLGNIIIIKDGKTFSLAEGKTKLESDDYWFLEKYLDATKANLFFARSVIIVEGPGEALLLPALASLLGHSFTDYGVSLVDVRGVGLRRYAKIFQRADEPNLLNVRVACVTDRDVMPDCAPSICINEKYTSGSSSWPNKSDRQWRAESD
;
A
#
# COMPACT_ATOMS: atom_id res chain seq x y z
N LYS A 1 10.78 4.42 3.02
CA LYS A 1 9.65 3.85 2.27
C LYS A 1 8.43 4.77 2.36
N SER A 2 7.98 5.13 3.58
CA SER A 2 6.82 6.01 3.80
C SER A 2 6.96 7.34 3.08
N ALA A 3 8.16 7.96 3.08
CA ALA A 3 8.40 9.21 2.37
C ALA A 3 8.11 9.16 0.86
N ILE A 4 8.26 7.99 0.21
CA ILE A 4 7.90 7.82 -1.22
C ILE A 4 6.38 7.80 -1.37
N LEU A 5 5.66 7.10 -0.48
CA LEU A 5 4.20 7.10 -0.49
C LEU A 5 3.66 8.50 -0.20
N ASP A 6 4.26 9.22 0.75
CA ASP A 6 3.91 10.61 1.06
C ASP A 6 4.13 11.51 -0.14
N ALA A 7 5.26 11.37 -0.84
CA ALA A 7 5.53 12.12 -2.07
C ALA A 7 4.46 11.88 -3.15
N ILE A 8 4.06 10.62 -3.37
CA ILE A 8 3.00 10.28 -4.32
C ILE A 8 1.66 10.90 -3.90
N LYS A 9 1.30 10.79 -2.61
CA LYS A 9 0.07 11.38 -2.06
C LYS A 9 0.04 12.90 -2.21
N ILE A 10 1.16 13.56 -1.99
CA ILE A 10 1.28 15.02 -2.11
C ILE A 10 1.04 15.48 -3.55
N VAL A 11 1.60 14.76 -4.54
CA VAL A 11 1.48 15.15 -5.95
C VAL A 11 0.10 14.84 -6.50
N LEU A 12 -0.42 13.62 -6.25
CA LEU A 12 -1.65 13.13 -6.87
C LEU A 12 -2.91 13.47 -6.07
N GLY A 13 -2.76 13.74 -4.78
CA GLY A 13 -3.87 13.85 -3.86
C GLY A 13 -4.43 12.50 -3.46
N THR A 14 -5.14 12.44 -2.35
CA THR A 14 -5.77 11.22 -1.84
C THR A 14 -7.28 11.35 -1.84
N THR A 15 -7.96 10.22 -1.90
CA THR A 15 -9.41 10.14 -1.65
C THR A 15 -9.77 10.39 -0.18
N ASP A 16 -8.77 10.38 0.69
CA ASP A 16 -8.89 10.70 2.11
C ASP A 16 -9.09 12.20 2.32
N LEU A 17 -9.93 12.58 3.28
CA LEU A 17 -10.07 13.98 3.73
C LEU A 17 -8.89 14.44 4.60
N GLY A 18 -7.97 13.53 4.93
CA GLY A 18 -6.76 13.84 5.66
C GLY A 18 -5.79 14.65 4.81
N TRP A 19 -5.70 15.95 5.05
CA TRP A 19 -4.68 16.80 4.44
C TRP A 19 -3.31 16.49 5.02
N TYR A 20 -2.36 16.12 4.16
CA TYR A 20 -0.96 16.11 4.55
C TYR A 20 -0.50 17.56 4.72
N ARG A 21 -0.28 17.97 5.95
CA ARG A 21 0.21 19.32 6.27
C ARG A 21 1.73 19.29 6.33
N LEU A 22 2.34 19.95 5.37
CA LEU A 22 3.79 20.13 5.35
C LEU A 22 4.26 21.00 6.51
N GLU A 23 5.31 20.54 7.18
CA GLU A 23 5.97 21.21 8.27
C GLU A 23 7.44 21.50 7.91
N SER A 24 8.14 22.30 8.74
CA SER A 24 9.56 22.57 8.54
C SER A 24 10.44 21.32 8.60
N THR A 25 10.01 20.29 9.33
CA THR A 25 10.67 18.99 9.47
C THR A 25 10.64 18.13 8.21
N ASP A 26 9.78 18.46 7.23
CA ASP A 26 9.74 17.76 5.94
C ASP A 26 10.85 18.21 4.99
N PHE A 27 11.50 19.34 5.27
CA PHE A 27 12.62 19.84 4.50
C PHE A 27 13.91 19.10 4.89
N HIS A 28 14.77 18.83 3.91
CA HIS A 28 16.01 18.09 4.13
C HIS A 28 16.89 18.72 5.22
N ASN A 29 17.16 17.99 6.29
CA ASN A 29 17.85 18.46 7.49
C ASN A 29 17.19 19.70 8.14
N GLU A 30 15.87 19.82 8.05
CA GLU A 30 15.09 20.97 8.52
C GLU A 30 15.52 22.32 7.89
N ASP A 31 16.25 22.27 6.79
CA ASP A 31 16.75 23.42 6.07
C ASP A 31 15.64 24.00 5.16
N THR A 32 14.85 24.90 5.71
CA THR A 32 13.73 25.58 5.02
C THR A 32 14.17 26.54 3.91
N THR A 33 15.48 26.76 3.71
CA THR A 33 15.99 27.52 2.57
C THR A 33 16.01 26.73 1.27
N LYS A 34 15.97 25.40 1.38
CA LYS A 34 15.89 24.48 0.24
C LYS A 34 14.46 24.31 -0.23
N GLU A 35 14.32 23.90 -1.47
CA GLU A 35 13.05 23.58 -2.10
C GLU A 35 12.82 22.06 -2.10
N ILE A 36 11.59 21.63 -1.85
CA ILE A 36 11.18 20.25 -2.09
C ILE A 36 10.65 20.15 -3.51
N SER A 37 11.20 19.26 -4.32
CA SER A 37 10.75 19.01 -5.68
C SER A 37 10.44 17.54 -5.87
N ILE A 38 9.25 17.24 -6.40
CA ILE A 38 8.78 15.88 -6.70
C ILE A 38 8.29 15.87 -8.14
N VAL A 39 8.76 14.90 -8.92
CA VAL A 39 8.35 14.72 -10.31
C VAL A 39 7.74 13.33 -10.47
N CYS A 40 6.49 13.28 -10.95
CA CYS A 40 5.81 12.04 -11.31
C CYS A 40 5.71 11.96 -12.84
N LYS A 41 6.22 10.88 -13.43
CA LYS A 41 6.07 10.57 -14.86
C LYS A 41 5.08 9.43 -15.04
N PHE A 42 4.11 9.64 -15.92
CA PHE A 42 3.14 8.63 -16.36
C PHE A 42 3.40 8.31 -17.83
N SER A 43 3.43 7.04 -18.15
CA SER A 43 3.58 6.51 -19.52
C SER A 43 2.47 5.50 -19.81
N ASN A 44 2.30 5.13 -21.07
CA ASN A 44 1.24 4.21 -21.52
C ASN A 44 -0.17 4.73 -21.22
N LEU A 45 -0.37 6.03 -21.38
CA LEU A 45 -1.67 6.67 -21.17
C LEU A 45 -2.71 6.12 -22.17
N THR A 46 -3.88 5.76 -21.65
CA THR A 46 -5.03 5.41 -22.47
C THR A 46 -5.55 6.63 -23.26
N PRO A 47 -6.32 6.45 -24.35
CA PRO A 47 -6.90 7.58 -25.09
C PRO A 47 -7.76 8.52 -24.22
N ASP A 48 -8.49 7.96 -23.25
CA ASP A 48 -9.33 8.74 -22.33
C ASP A 48 -8.48 9.58 -21.35
N GLU A 49 -7.38 9.00 -20.85
CA GLU A 49 -6.42 9.73 -20.01
C GLU A 49 -5.70 10.82 -20.80
N GLN A 50 -5.31 10.55 -22.06
CA GLN A 50 -4.72 11.57 -22.92
C GLN A 50 -5.68 12.73 -23.17
N ALA A 51 -6.97 12.44 -23.39
CA ALA A 51 -7.99 13.46 -23.58
C ALA A 51 -8.21 14.31 -22.32
N ALA A 52 -8.23 13.67 -21.14
CA ALA A 52 -8.41 14.37 -19.88
C ALA A 52 -7.23 15.30 -19.52
N PHE A 53 -6.02 14.96 -19.95
CA PHE A 53 -4.79 15.73 -19.70
C PHE A 53 -4.24 16.40 -20.96
N LEU A 54 -5.07 16.67 -21.98
CA LEU A 54 -4.66 17.13 -23.31
C LEU A 54 -3.67 18.31 -23.27
N GLU A 55 -3.89 19.28 -22.38
CA GLU A 55 -3.03 20.47 -22.23
C GLU A 55 -1.70 20.18 -21.48
N CYS A 56 -1.61 19.00 -20.83
CA CYS A 56 -0.51 18.64 -19.95
C CYS A 56 0.39 17.55 -20.54
N VAL A 57 -0.10 16.81 -21.54
CA VAL A 57 0.63 15.69 -22.17
C VAL A 57 1.82 16.22 -22.94
N SER A 58 2.95 15.55 -22.80
CA SER A 58 4.17 15.77 -23.57
C SER A 58 4.43 14.56 -24.47
N TYR A 59 4.88 14.81 -25.68
CA TYR A 59 5.26 13.76 -26.62
C TYR A 59 6.78 13.59 -26.61
N GLU A 60 7.25 12.38 -26.38
CA GLU A 60 8.68 12.05 -26.39
C GLU A 60 9.07 11.52 -27.77
N GLU A 61 10.09 12.15 -28.38
CA GLU A 61 10.78 11.62 -29.56
C GLU A 61 11.73 10.48 -29.11
N GLN A 62 11.20 9.33 -28.87
CA GLN A 62 11.98 8.09 -28.72
C GLN A 62 11.34 7.06 -29.65
N ASP A 63 11.95 6.91 -30.85
CA ASP A 63 11.51 5.99 -31.89
C ASP A 63 10.05 6.20 -32.39
N GLU A 64 9.85 6.25 -33.67
CA GLU A 64 8.48 6.30 -34.21
C GLU A 64 7.66 5.07 -33.78
N PRO A 65 6.48 5.21 -33.16
CA PRO A 65 5.66 6.43 -33.01
C PRO A 65 5.91 7.22 -31.72
N MET A 66 5.64 8.54 -31.74
CA MET A 66 5.71 9.42 -30.57
C MET A 66 4.89 8.87 -29.42
N VAL A 67 5.49 8.67 -28.25
CA VAL A 67 4.84 8.13 -27.07
C VAL A 67 4.35 9.26 -26.16
N PRO A 68 3.03 9.35 -25.90
CA PRO A 68 2.49 10.35 -24.99
C PRO A 68 2.90 10.03 -23.54
N SER A 69 3.38 11.05 -22.83
CA SER A 69 3.77 10.97 -21.42
C SER A 69 3.24 12.19 -20.67
N LEU A 70 2.79 11.99 -19.43
CA LEU A 70 2.38 13.06 -18.53
C LEU A 70 3.45 13.24 -17.46
N TYR A 71 3.97 14.46 -17.33
CA TYR A 71 4.86 14.84 -16.25
C TYR A 71 4.15 15.80 -15.33
N LEU A 72 4.15 15.52 -14.04
CA LEU A 72 3.64 16.37 -12.99
C LEU A 72 4.81 16.76 -12.07
N HIS A 73 5.09 18.06 -12.00
CA HIS A 73 6.12 18.65 -11.16
C HIS A 73 5.46 19.36 -9.98
N TRP A 74 5.69 18.86 -8.80
CA TRP A 74 5.27 19.50 -7.57
C TRP A 74 6.47 20.09 -6.86
N ASN A 75 6.44 21.41 -6.63
CA ASN A 75 7.52 22.15 -5.99
C ASN A 75 6.97 22.87 -4.76
N CYS A 76 7.71 22.85 -3.66
CA CYS A 76 7.34 23.54 -2.44
C CYS A 76 8.51 24.35 -1.87
N LYS A 77 8.22 25.61 -1.54
CA LYS A 77 9.13 26.54 -0.86
C LYS A 77 8.55 26.97 0.47
N TYR A 78 9.41 27.11 1.47
CA TYR A 78 9.01 27.66 2.76
C TYR A 78 9.13 29.18 2.73
N VAL A 79 8.01 29.88 2.86
CA VAL A 79 7.97 31.35 2.72
C VAL A 79 7.88 31.98 4.10
N THR A 80 8.95 32.69 4.47
CA THR A 80 9.10 33.37 5.76
C THR A 80 8.48 34.75 5.83
N THR A 81 8.07 35.33 4.68
CA THR A 81 7.41 36.64 4.63
C THR A 81 6.00 36.64 5.18
N PHE A 82 5.36 35.44 5.25
CA PHE A 82 4.07 35.28 5.91
C PHE A 82 4.19 35.24 7.44
N LYS A 83 3.16 35.65 8.13
CA LYS A 83 3.05 35.55 9.59
C LYS A 83 1.80 34.74 9.97
N PRO A 84 1.91 33.47 10.41
CA PRO A 84 3.16 32.69 10.57
C PRO A 84 3.80 32.26 9.23
N PRO A 85 5.10 31.97 9.20
CA PRO A 85 5.75 31.36 8.05
C PRO A 85 5.08 30.03 7.65
N ARG A 86 5.02 29.77 6.33
CA ARG A 86 4.31 28.57 5.85
C ARG A 86 4.89 28.05 4.53
N PRO A 87 4.78 26.74 4.25
CA PRO A 87 5.10 26.18 2.95
C PRO A 87 4.07 26.64 1.90
N ILE A 88 4.55 26.93 0.69
CA ILE A 88 3.73 27.18 -0.50
C ILE A 88 4.16 26.20 -1.56
N SER A 89 3.19 25.46 -2.09
CA SER A 89 3.41 24.49 -3.16
C SER A 89 2.76 24.94 -4.46
N ASN A 90 3.34 24.49 -5.56
CA ASN A 90 2.83 24.67 -6.91
C ASN A 90 2.92 23.33 -7.67
N LEU A 91 1.91 23.04 -8.48
CA LEU A 91 1.86 21.86 -9.34
C LEU A 91 1.80 22.33 -10.80
N THR A 92 2.75 21.87 -11.60
CA THR A 92 2.85 22.19 -13.03
C THR A 92 3.04 20.90 -13.83
N SER A 93 2.80 20.96 -15.12
CA SER A 93 2.99 19.85 -16.06
C SER A 93 4.14 20.09 -17.04
N GLY A 94 4.34 19.13 -17.95
CA GLY A 94 5.34 19.19 -19.01
C GLY A 94 6.71 18.64 -18.58
N LYS A 95 7.50 18.20 -19.54
CA LYS A 95 8.81 17.53 -19.30
C LYS A 95 9.78 18.34 -18.41
N GLN A 96 9.72 19.66 -18.49
CA GLN A 96 10.57 20.59 -17.72
C GLN A 96 9.81 21.32 -16.61
N GLY A 97 8.54 20.95 -16.36
CA GLY A 97 7.72 21.61 -15.33
C GLY A 97 7.23 23.02 -15.69
N ASN A 98 7.27 23.40 -16.94
CA ASN A 98 6.86 24.72 -17.45
C ASN A 98 5.47 24.74 -18.12
N GLY A 99 4.77 23.60 -18.09
CA GLY A 99 3.42 23.49 -18.61
C GLY A 99 2.34 23.95 -17.61
N PRO A 100 1.06 23.98 -18.04
CA PRO A 100 -0.05 24.40 -17.18
C PRO A 100 -0.27 23.46 -16.01
N SER A 101 -0.94 23.93 -14.97
CA SER A 101 -1.45 23.07 -13.90
C SER A 101 -2.64 22.26 -14.42
N PRO A 102 -2.73 20.94 -14.13
CA PRO A 102 -3.89 20.16 -14.49
C PRO A 102 -5.18 20.73 -13.88
N SER A 103 -6.29 20.61 -14.60
CA SER A 103 -7.60 21.04 -14.10
C SER A 103 -8.03 20.23 -12.86
N ALA A 104 -8.97 20.75 -12.09
CA ALA A 104 -9.48 20.06 -10.91
C ALA A 104 -10.12 18.71 -11.29
N GLU A 105 -10.85 18.66 -12.39
CA GLU A 105 -11.49 17.46 -12.93
C GLU A 105 -10.45 16.42 -13.36
N ALA A 106 -9.41 16.82 -14.07
CA ALA A 106 -8.31 15.93 -14.47
C ALA A 106 -7.58 15.36 -13.24
N ARG A 107 -7.37 16.16 -12.19
CA ARG A 107 -6.74 15.70 -10.95
C ARG A 107 -7.58 14.65 -10.21
N GLU A 108 -8.91 14.73 -10.29
CA GLU A 108 -9.78 13.69 -9.70
C GLU A 108 -9.55 12.31 -10.32
N LEU A 109 -9.15 12.24 -11.61
CA LEU A 109 -8.90 10.98 -12.29
C LEU A 109 -7.66 10.25 -11.79
N ILE A 110 -6.66 10.97 -11.27
CA ILE A 110 -5.39 10.42 -10.80
C ILE A 110 -5.28 10.35 -9.27
N ARG A 111 -6.36 10.63 -8.56
CA ARG A 111 -6.38 10.51 -7.09
C ARG A 111 -6.06 9.11 -6.62
N VAL A 112 -5.33 9.03 -5.54
CA VAL A 112 -4.83 7.79 -4.96
C VAL A 112 -5.73 7.31 -3.84
N THR A 113 -6.11 6.04 -3.85
CA THR A 113 -6.63 5.38 -2.66
C THR A 113 -5.46 4.96 -1.79
N TYR A 114 -5.43 5.41 -0.54
CA TYR A 114 -4.32 5.13 0.37
C TYR A 114 -4.78 4.30 1.56
N LEU A 115 -4.20 3.10 1.68
CA LEU A 115 -4.33 2.25 2.87
C LEU A 115 -3.10 2.48 3.76
N ARG A 116 -3.31 3.18 4.87
CA ARG A 116 -2.23 3.43 5.85
C ARG A 116 -1.92 2.17 6.67
N ALA A 117 -0.71 2.10 7.21
CA ALA A 117 -0.37 1.10 8.22
C ALA A 117 -1.32 1.25 9.42
N LEU A 118 -2.27 0.32 9.52
CA LEU A 118 -3.44 0.47 10.39
C LEU A 118 -3.05 0.33 11.86
N ARG A 119 -2.92 1.43 12.56
CA ARG A 119 -2.73 1.44 14.03
C ARG A 119 -4.03 1.60 14.81
N ASP A 120 -5.07 2.19 14.21
CA ASP A 120 -6.36 2.46 14.87
C ASP A 120 -7.55 2.37 13.91
N ALA A 121 -7.66 1.23 13.20
CA ALA A 121 -8.76 0.96 12.28
C ALA A 121 -10.14 1.02 12.95
N TYR A 122 -10.20 0.87 14.27
CA TYR A 122 -11.47 0.92 15.00
C TYR A 122 -12.04 2.35 15.05
N SER A 123 -11.20 3.35 15.29
CA SER A 123 -11.64 4.75 15.30
C SER A 123 -12.09 5.24 13.93
N ASP A 124 -11.43 4.78 12.86
CA ASP A 124 -11.76 5.15 11.49
C ASP A 124 -13.13 4.60 11.03
N MET A 125 -13.60 3.51 11.66
CA MET A 125 -14.85 2.82 11.33
C MET A 125 -16.02 3.18 12.25
N GLN A 126 -15.78 3.97 13.29
CA GLN A 126 -16.85 4.44 14.18
C GLN A 126 -17.74 5.48 13.48
N SER A 127 -19.00 5.53 13.94
CA SER A 127 -19.92 6.60 13.56
C SER A 127 -19.35 7.95 13.96
N GLY A 128 -19.49 8.93 13.10
CA GLY A 128 -19.03 10.29 13.37
C GLY A 128 -18.98 11.18 12.15
N ARG A 129 -18.76 12.45 12.39
CA ARG A 129 -18.59 13.42 11.32
C ARG A 129 -17.41 13.04 10.44
N HIS A 130 -17.68 12.82 9.14
CA HIS A 130 -16.67 12.36 8.19
C HIS A 130 -16.07 10.98 8.50
N SER A 131 -16.86 10.07 9.09
CA SER A 131 -16.41 8.68 9.29
C SER A 131 -15.99 8.07 7.96
N ARG A 132 -14.96 7.22 7.98
CA ARG A 132 -14.47 6.59 6.75
C ARG A 132 -15.54 5.76 6.05
N LEU A 133 -16.37 5.08 6.84
CA LEU A 133 -17.53 4.34 6.35
C LEU A 133 -18.52 5.23 5.58
N SER A 134 -18.86 6.40 6.13
CA SER A 134 -19.77 7.34 5.46
C SER A 134 -19.21 7.83 4.13
N GLN A 135 -17.91 8.12 4.07
CA GLN A 135 -17.21 8.50 2.83
C GLN A 135 -17.28 7.42 1.75
N ILE A 136 -17.05 6.17 2.14
CA ILE A 136 -17.10 5.02 1.23
C ILE A 136 -18.51 4.87 0.65
N ILE A 137 -19.53 4.90 1.50
CA ILE A 137 -20.93 4.73 1.07
C ILE A 137 -21.36 5.87 0.14
N GLN A 138 -20.89 7.10 0.38
CA GLN A 138 -21.19 8.26 -0.50
C GLN A 138 -20.73 8.07 -1.95
N HIS A 139 -19.71 7.26 -2.20
CA HIS A 139 -19.19 7.01 -3.54
C HIS A 139 -19.91 5.87 -4.29
N ILE A 140 -20.89 5.22 -3.65
CA ILE A 140 -21.67 4.16 -4.29
C ILE A 140 -22.68 4.80 -5.29
N PRO A 141 -22.63 4.48 -6.59
CA PRO A 141 -23.47 5.13 -7.61
C PRO A 141 -24.98 4.99 -7.35
N THR A 142 -25.39 3.89 -6.72
CA THR A 142 -26.80 3.59 -6.41
C THR A 142 -27.30 4.19 -5.10
N LEU A 143 -26.52 5.09 -4.49
CA LEU A 143 -26.85 5.70 -3.20
C LEU A 143 -28.21 6.41 -3.17
N THR A 144 -28.60 7.00 -4.29
CA THR A 144 -29.84 7.76 -4.46
C THR A 144 -30.97 6.95 -5.07
N ASP A 145 -30.75 5.65 -5.37
CA ASP A 145 -31.80 4.82 -5.96
C ASP A 145 -32.93 4.57 -4.96
N GLY A 146 -34.17 4.67 -5.43
CA GLY A 146 -35.36 4.43 -4.64
C GLY A 146 -36.29 5.64 -4.56
N LYS A 147 -37.31 5.55 -3.72
CA LYS A 147 -38.34 6.62 -3.54
C LYS A 147 -37.97 7.51 -2.35
N ASP A 148 -38.02 8.81 -2.52
CA ASP A 148 -37.61 9.79 -1.51
C ASP A 148 -38.72 10.11 -0.50
N GLU A 149 -39.98 9.69 -0.78
CA GLU A 149 -41.14 9.90 0.08
C GLU A 149 -41.83 8.57 0.39
N TYR A 150 -42.16 8.37 1.64
CA TYR A 150 -42.95 7.24 2.10
C TYR A 150 -44.45 7.48 1.85
N GLN A 151 -45.14 6.49 1.30
CA GLN A 151 -46.59 6.48 1.18
C GLN A 151 -47.16 5.30 2.00
N PRO A 152 -48.30 5.48 2.70
CA PRO A 152 -48.91 4.41 3.46
C PRO A 152 -49.20 3.17 2.58
N GLY A 153 -48.73 2.02 3.05
CA GLY A 153 -48.85 0.74 2.32
C GLY A 153 -47.70 0.41 1.35
N MET A 154 -46.72 1.30 1.20
CA MET A 154 -45.55 1.04 0.39
C MET A 154 -44.55 0.11 1.14
N ASN A 155 -43.85 -0.72 0.36
CA ASN A 155 -42.74 -1.50 0.94
C ASN A 155 -41.57 -0.59 1.33
N LEU A 156 -41.15 -0.65 2.58
CA LEU A 156 -40.04 0.15 3.10
C LEU A 156 -38.71 -0.08 2.37
N GLN A 157 -38.54 -1.23 1.75
CA GLN A 157 -37.33 -1.57 0.97
C GLN A 157 -37.24 -0.78 -0.35
N GLU A 158 -38.32 -0.14 -0.78
CA GLU A 158 -38.33 0.72 -1.98
C GLU A 158 -37.86 2.16 -1.71
N LEU A 159 -37.65 2.52 -0.43
CA LEU A 159 -37.17 3.85 -0.06
C LEU A 159 -35.68 4.02 -0.40
N SER A 160 -35.34 5.19 -0.94
CA SER A 160 -33.97 5.67 -1.02
C SER A 160 -33.43 6.00 0.40
N LEU A 161 -32.10 6.20 0.54
CA LEU A 161 -31.54 6.69 1.81
C LEU A 161 -32.10 8.07 2.20
N LEU A 162 -32.42 8.92 1.22
CA LEU A 162 -33.13 10.17 1.45
C LEU A 162 -34.55 9.92 1.97
N GLY A 163 -35.28 9.00 1.39
CA GLY A 163 -36.60 8.59 1.83
C GLY A 163 -36.61 8.04 3.26
N ILE A 164 -35.62 7.22 3.61
CA ILE A 164 -35.42 6.73 4.98
C ILE A 164 -35.17 7.89 5.94
N THR A 165 -34.34 8.86 5.55
CA THR A 165 -34.04 10.04 6.37
C THR A 165 -35.27 10.89 6.59
N ASN A 166 -36.04 11.15 5.54
CA ASN A 166 -37.29 11.91 5.62
C ASN A 166 -38.33 11.21 6.50
N LEU A 167 -38.52 9.91 6.31
CA LEU A 167 -39.41 9.11 7.15
C LEU A 167 -38.97 9.12 8.63
N SER A 168 -37.67 9.00 8.88
CA SER A 168 -37.13 9.07 10.25
C SER A 168 -37.41 10.42 10.90
N ASN A 169 -37.25 11.51 10.17
CA ASN A 169 -37.57 12.86 10.66
C ASN A 169 -39.08 12.97 11.00
N ASP A 170 -39.96 12.48 10.13
CA ASP A 170 -41.40 12.52 10.38
C ASP A 170 -41.80 11.70 11.61
N LEU A 171 -41.23 10.52 11.78
CA LEU A 171 -41.46 9.68 12.94
C LEU A 171 -40.97 10.33 14.23
N LEU A 172 -39.81 10.98 14.21
CA LEU A 172 -39.25 11.67 15.39
C LEU A 172 -40.09 12.90 15.77
N VAL A 173 -40.46 13.71 14.80
CA VAL A 173 -41.32 14.93 15.05
C VAL A 173 -42.65 14.55 15.67
N ASN A 174 -43.23 13.42 15.22
CA ASN A 174 -44.54 12.95 15.66
C ASN A 174 -44.50 12.04 16.91
N HIS A 175 -43.28 11.67 17.38
CA HIS A 175 -43.13 10.78 18.52
C HIS A 175 -43.62 11.46 19.81
N PRO A 176 -44.54 10.84 20.59
CA PRO A 176 -45.20 11.50 21.74
C PRO A 176 -44.22 12.09 22.76
N VAL A 177 -43.15 11.36 23.11
CA VAL A 177 -42.14 11.82 24.06
C VAL A 177 -41.39 13.05 23.53
N LEU A 178 -40.93 13.01 22.29
CA LEU A 178 -40.19 14.12 21.69
C LEU A 178 -41.04 15.35 21.49
N LYS A 179 -42.33 15.14 21.16
CA LYS A 179 -43.31 16.23 21.07
C LYS A 179 -43.50 16.88 22.42
N SER A 180 -43.67 16.09 23.48
CA SER A 180 -43.81 16.66 24.87
C SER A 180 -42.55 17.43 25.29
N VAL A 181 -41.35 16.94 24.97
CA VAL A 181 -40.10 17.66 25.27
C VAL A 181 -40.03 18.97 24.46
N ASN A 182 -40.45 18.94 23.22
CA ASN A 182 -40.48 20.12 22.35
C ASN A 182 -41.45 21.17 22.86
N ASP A 183 -42.68 20.76 23.23
CA ASP A 183 -43.69 21.65 23.76
C ASP A 183 -43.21 22.31 25.08
N ASN A 184 -42.58 21.54 25.97
CA ASN A 184 -41.98 22.05 27.19
C ASN A 184 -40.85 23.08 26.92
N MET A 185 -39.98 22.77 25.91
CA MET A 185 -38.94 23.71 25.49
C MET A 185 -39.52 25.02 24.95
N GLU A 186 -40.54 24.93 24.08
CA GLU A 186 -41.22 26.11 23.53
C GLU A 186 -41.91 26.92 24.66
N GLU A 187 -42.48 26.27 25.69
CA GLU A 187 -43.03 26.91 26.84
C GLU A 187 -41.96 27.68 27.63
N ILE A 188 -40.82 27.06 27.92
CA ILE A 188 -39.71 27.73 28.64
C ILE A 188 -39.18 28.89 27.79
N LEU A 189 -38.96 28.70 26.50
CA LEU A 189 -38.51 29.75 25.60
C LEU A 189 -39.46 30.94 25.63
N SER A 190 -40.77 30.71 25.45
CA SER A 190 -41.77 31.76 25.37
C SER A 190 -41.96 32.51 26.70
N LYS A 191 -41.90 31.79 27.83
CA LYS A 191 -42.13 32.38 29.14
C LYS A 191 -40.91 33.07 29.78
N GLN A 192 -39.72 32.59 29.50
CA GLN A 192 -38.52 33.00 30.22
C GLN A 192 -37.46 33.72 29.37
N LEU A 193 -37.41 33.49 28.06
CA LEU A 193 -36.29 33.93 27.26
C LEU A 193 -36.66 34.79 26.07
N LEU A 194 -37.85 34.64 25.49
CA LEU A 194 -38.26 35.35 24.27
C LEU A 194 -39.05 36.62 24.57
N LEU A 195 -38.85 37.64 23.79
CA LEU A 195 -39.69 38.84 23.79
C LEU A 195 -41.01 38.57 23.05
N LYS A 196 -42.05 39.34 23.31
CA LYS A 196 -43.41 39.14 22.75
C LYS A 196 -43.47 39.06 21.25
N GLN A 197 -42.46 39.56 20.53
CA GLN A 197 -42.41 39.56 19.05
C GLN A 197 -41.58 38.39 18.48
N ASP A 198 -40.85 37.68 19.34
CA ASP A 198 -40.01 36.58 18.89
C ASP A 198 -40.86 35.32 18.66
N LYS A 199 -40.60 34.64 17.50
CA LYS A 199 -41.25 33.38 17.14
C LYS A 199 -40.18 32.36 16.86
N ILE A 200 -39.78 31.59 17.86
CA ILE A 200 -38.86 30.46 17.72
C ILE A 200 -39.68 29.17 17.89
N LYS A 201 -39.56 28.28 16.94
CA LYS A 201 -40.09 26.91 16.99
C LYS A 201 -38.92 25.93 17.04
N THR A 202 -39.01 24.93 17.87
CA THR A 202 -38.00 23.87 18.00
C THR A 202 -38.47 22.60 17.31
N ARG A 203 -37.53 21.78 16.85
CA ARG A 203 -37.81 20.50 16.19
C ARG A 203 -36.64 19.54 16.39
N PHE A 204 -36.94 18.28 16.63
CA PHE A 204 -35.94 17.22 16.68
C PHE A 204 -35.89 16.48 15.33
N GLU A 205 -34.75 16.50 14.69
CA GLU A 205 -34.54 15.88 13.38
C GLU A 205 -33.20 15.12 13.36
N VAL A 206 -33.10 14.05 12.57
CA VAL A 206 -31.82 13.35 12.27
C VAL A 206 -30.96 14.24 11.38
N ALA A 207 -31.60 14.88 10.39
CA ALA A 207 -30.98 15.84 9.49
C ALA A 207 -31.92 17.05 9.33
N ASP A 208 -31.37 18.27 9.28
CA ASP A 208 -32.18 19.48 9.08
C ASP A 208 -33.00 19.36 7.80
N SER A 209 -34.31 19.44 7.92
CA SER A 209 -35.28 19.31 6.81
C SER A 209 -35.07 20.35 5.70
N ARG A 210 -34.42 21.49 6.02
CA ARG A 210 -34.08 22.57 5.08
C ARG A 210 -32.76 22.36 4.36
N SER A 211 -31.96 21.40 4.77
CA SER A 211 -30.68 21.07 4.13
C SER A 211 -30.89 20.47 2.75
N LYS A 212 -29.87 20.59 1.89
CA LYS A 212 -29.85 19.92 0.58
C LYS A 212 -29.89 18.40 0.75
N GLU A 213 -30.44 17.68 -0.22
CA GLU A 213 -30.62 16.23 -0.20
C GLU A 213 -29.34 15.48 0.19
N LEU A 214 -28.21 15.81 -0.42
CA LEU A 214 -26.93 15.19 -0.12
C LEU A 214 -26.50 15.41 1.35
N GLN A 215 -26.81 16.56 1.94
CA GLN A 215 -26.50 16.83 3.35
C GLN A 215 -27.36 16.00 4.30
N LYS A 216 -28.62 15.73 3.93
CA LYS A 216 -29.52 14.87 4.70
C LYS A 216 -29.03 13.42 4.69
N ILE A 217 -28.63 12.92 3.50
CA ILE A 217 -28.04 11.59 3.36
C ILE A 217 -26.77 11.49 4.21
N ASN A 218 -25.88 12.47 4.12
CA ASN A 218 -24.64 12.49 4.90
C ASN A 218 -24.89 12.45 6.40
N ALA A 219 -25.87 13.19 6.89
CA ALA A 219 -26.22 13.18 8.31
C ALA A 219 -26.70 11.80 8.80
N LEU A 220 -27.38 11.02 7.93
CA LEU A 220 -27.73 9.64 8.22
C LEU A 220 -26.48 8.73 8.19
N LEU A 221 -25.66 8.85 7.16
CA LEU A 221 -24.46 8.03 6.99
C LEU A 221 -23.45 8.21 8.13
N GLU A 222 -23.32 9.42 8.65
CA GLU A 222 -22.48 9.73 9.83
C GLU A 222 -22.94 9.04 11.13
N LYS A 223 -24.14 8.47 11.15
CA LYS A 223 -24.67 7.70 12.29
C LYS A 223 -24.51 6.18 12.13
N LEU A 224 -24.05 5.73 10.98
CA LEU A 224 -23.88 4.30 10.72
C LEU A 224 -22.60 3.78 11.37
N ASP A 225 -22.71 2.66 12.10
CA ASP A 225 -21.61 1.88 12.63
C ASP A 225 -21.51 0.56 11.89
N LEU A 226 -20.30 0.17 11.51
CA LEU A 226 -20.06 -1.16 10.97
C LEU A 226 -19.82 -2.14 12.14
N SER A 227 -20.78 -3.03 12.37
CA SER A 227 -20.67 -4.09 13.37
C SER A 227 -20.35 -5.43 12.74
N VAL A 228 -19.58 -6.25 13.47
CA VAL A 228 -19.28 -7.64 13.07
C VAL A 228 -20.17 -8.58 13.88
N ASP A 229 -20.98 -9.35 13.17
CA ASP A 229 -21.77 -10.42 13.79
C ASP A 229 -20.94 -11.71 13.83
N LYS A 230 -20.58 -12.14 15.04
CA LYS A 230 -20.00 -13.47 15.28
C LYS A 230 -21.06 -14.31 15.95
N ASN A 231 -21.70 -15.18 15.16
CA ASN A 231 -22.68 -16.17 15.65
C ASN A 231 -23.93 -15.58 16.31
N ALA A 232 -24.65 -14.71 15.61
CA ALA A 232 -25.98 -14.18 16.02
C ALA A 232 -26.08 -13.54 17.42
N SER A 233 -24.98 -13.30 18.10
CA SER A 233 -24.93 -12.49 19.30
C SER A 233 -24.19 -11.19 18.99
N SER A 234 -24.93 -10.11 18.89
CA SER A 234 -24.38 -8.76 18.66
C SER A 234 -23.47 -8.35 19.82
N MET A 235 -22.19 -8.71 19.76
CA MET A 235 -21.20 -8.13 20.64
C MET A 235 -20.78 -6.76 20.09
N ARG A 236 -21.43 -5.71 20.53
CA ARG A 236 -20.88 -4.36 20.48
C ARG A 236 -19.65 -4.31 21.38
N GLY A 237 -18.50 -4.07 20.78
CA GLY A 237 -17.29 -3.85 21.54
C GLY A 237 -16.31 -5.04 21.52
N ASN A 238 -15.05 -4.74 21.27
CA ASN A 238 -13.89 -5.62 21.32
C ASN A 238 -13.74 -6.62 20.16
N VAL A 239 -13.94 -6.14 18.95
CA VAL A 239 -13.33 -6.79 17.78
C VAL A 239 -11.82 -6.61 17.90
N GLY A 240 -11.05 -7.72 17.96
CA GLY A 240 -9.59 -7.63 18.08
C GLY A 240 -8.98 -6.82 16.92
N LEU A 241 -7.89 -6.11 17.17
CA LEU A 241 -7.21 -5.22 16.21
C LEU A 241 -7.06 -5.84 14.82
N GLY A 242 -6.71 -7.13 14.73
CA GLY A 242 -6.56 -7.81 13.44
C GLY A 242 -7.86 -7.91 12.64
N THR A 243 -9.02 -8.03 13.28
CA THR A 243 -10.32 -8.06 12.56
C THR A 243 -10.74 -6.66 12.16
N SER A 244 -10.52 -5.66 12.99
CA SER A 244 -10.78 -4.25 12.65
C SER A 244 -9.95 -3.81 11.45
N ASN A 245 -8.67 -4.21 11.39
CA ASN A 245 -7.79 -3.93 10.27
C ASN A 245 -8.29 -4.56 8.96
N ILE A 246 -8.75 -5.81 9.01
CA ILE A 246 -9.30 -6.48 7.83
C ILE A 246 -10.57 -5.78 7.33
N LEU A 247 -11.45 -5.36 8.24
CA LEU A 247 -12.66 -4.62 7.88
C LEU A 247 -12.34 -3.28 7.22
N SER A 248 -11.41 -2.51 7.82
CA SER A 248 -10.97 -1.25 7.24
C SER A 248 -10.35 -1.46 5.85
N MET A 249 -9.48 -2.47 5.69
CA MET A 249 -8.94 -2.81 4.36
C MET A 249 -10.04 -3.19 3.37
N ALA A 250 -11.02 -3.99 3.79
CA ALA A 250 -12.14 -4.38 2.93
C ALA A 250 -12.96 -3.16 2.48
N CYS A 251 -13.18 -2.20 3.35
CA CYS A 251 -13.86 -0.95 3.04
C CYS A 251 -13.07 -0.12 2.01
N GLU A 252 -11.76 0.01 2.21
CA GLU A 252 -10.91 0.76 1.26
C GLU A 252 -10.82 0.07 -0.10
N LEU A 253 -10.70 -1.26 -0.13
CA LEU A 253 -10.74 -2.02 -1.37
C LEU A 253 -12.09 -1.93 -2.07
N LEU A 254 -13.19 -1.83 -1.33
CA LEU A 254 -14.51 -1.57 -1.89
C LEU A 254 -14.57 -0.19 -2.54
N LEU A 255 -14.09 0.85 -1.86
CA LEU A 255 -14.01 2.21 -2.42
C LEU A 255 -13.19 2.23 -3.70
N HIS A 256 -12.04 1.56 -3.69
CA HIS A 256 -11.19 1.44 -4.85
C HIS A 256 -11.91 0.77 -6.03
N LYS A 257 -12.61 -0.34 -5.77
CA LYS A 257 -13.41 -1.06 -6.78
C LYS A 257 -14.59 -0.24 -7.32
N GLU A 258 -15.24 0.57 -6.50
CA GLU A 258 -16.31 1.46 -6.97
C GLU A 258 -15.76 2.63 -7.82
N ALA A 259 -14.56 3.14 -7.49
CA ALA A 259 -13.88 4.16 -8.29
C ALA A 259 -13.56 3.67 -9.72
N GLU A 260 -13.22 2.39 -9.89
CA GLU A 260 -13.00 1.79 -11.22
C GLU A 260 -14.21 1.88 -12.14
N LYS A 261 -15.42 1.65 -11.61
CA LYS A 261 -16.66 1.70 -12.40
C LYS A 261 -16.91 3.06 -13.04
N THR A 262 -16.22 4.10 -12.56
CA THR A 262 -16.34 5.49 -13.03
C THR A 262 -15.22 5.93 -13.97
N ASN A 263 -14.47 5.00 -14.58
CA ASN A 263 -13.31 5.27 -15.47
C ASN A 263 -12.23 6.17 -14.83
N ARG A 264 -12.07 6.12 -13.52
CA ARG A 264 -10.98 6.81 -12.83
C ARG A 264 -9.73 5.93 -12.86
N SER A 265 -8.57 6.53 -13.11
CA SER A 265 -7.28 5.82 -12.97
C SER A 265 -7.16 5.29 -11.55
N SER A 266 -6.91 3.99 -11.42
CA SER A 266 -7.01 3.31 -10.14
C SER A 266 -5.61 3.13 -9.55
N PHE A 267 -5.17 4.13 -8.75
CA PHE A 267 -3.93 4.03 -7.98
C PHE A 267 -4.24 3.60 -6.55
N LEU A 268 -3.62 2.51 -6.12
CA LEU A 268 -3.76 1.99 -4.76
C LEU A 268 -2.38 1.97 -4.09
N LEU A 269 -2.25 2.71 -3.00
CA LEU A 269 -1.07 2.70 -2.15
C LEU A 269 -1.39 1.95 -0.86
N ILE A 270 -0.59 0.94 -0.53
CA ILE A 270 -0.76 0.15 0.69
C ILE A 270 0.52 0.23 1.51
N GLU A 271 0.41 0.72 2.74
CA GLU A 271 1.54 0.80 3.66
C GLU A 271 1.48 -0.33 4.68
N GLU A 272 2.54 -1.15 4.71
CA GLU A 272 2.75 -2.25 5.68
C GLU A 272 1.49 -3.10 5.95
N PRO A 273 0.90 -3.75 4.92
CA PRO A 273 -0.33 -4.51 5.08
C PRO A 273 -0.19 -5.69 6.05
N GLU A 274 1.04 -6.09 6.36
CA GLU A 274 1.34 -7.11 7.35
C GLU A 274 1.03 -6.69 8.79
N ALA A 275 0.87 -5.40 9.07
CA ALA A 275 0.61 -4.91 10.41
C ALA A 275 -0.69 -5.53 10.98
N HIS A 276 -0.56 -6.30 12.06
CA HIS A 276 -1.64 -6.99 12.76
C HIS A 276 -2.45 -8.01 11.94
N ILE A 277 -1.95 -8.43 10.77
CA ILE A 277 -2.60 -9.45 9.94
C ILE A 277 -1.79 -10.75 9.99
N HIS A 278 -2.49 -11.86 10.25
CA HIS A 278 -1.89 -13.19 10.30
C HIS A 278 -1.31 -13.61 8.93
N ALA A 279 -0.21 -14.36 8.93
CA ALA A 279 0.54 -14.74 7.74
C ALA A 279 -0.33 -15.29 6.58
N GLN A 280 -1.27 -16.22 6.84
CA GLN A 280 -2.14 -16.75 5.78
C GLN A 280 -3.06 -15.69 5.17
N ARG A 281 -3.46 -14.67 5.93
CA ARG A 281 -4.28 -13.58 5.42
C ARG A 281 -3.46 -12.60 4.59
N GLN A 282 -2.18 -12.41 4.94
CA GLN A 282 -1.24 -11.64 4.10
C GLN A 282 -1.11 -12.28 2.71
N LEU A 283 -0.93 -13.60 2.65
CA LEU A 283 -0.85 -14.35 1.39
C LEU A 283 -2.12 -14.19 0.56
N LYS A 284 -3.29 -14.33 1.19
CA LYS A 284 -4.58 -14.17 0.51
C LYS A 284 -4.78 -12.74 -0.02
N LEU A 285 -4.34 -11.72 0.72
CA LEU A 285 -4.39 -10.33 0.27
C LEU A 285 -3.55 -10.13 -0.98
N VAL A 286 -2.27 -10.54 -0.97
CA VAL A 286 -1.39 -10.40 -2.13
C VAL A 286 -1.98 -11.11 -3.34
N GLN A 287 -2.47 -12.35 -3.17
CA GLN A 287 -3.08 -13.12 -4.24
C GLN A 287 -4.28 -12.38 -4.87
N SER A 288 -5.14 -11.78 -4.03
CA SER A 288 -6.28 -10.98 -4.55
C SER A 288 -5.86 -9.69 -5.24
N LEU A 289 -4.72 -9.10 -4.84
CA LEU A 289 -4.18 -7.90 -5.49
C LEU A 289 -3.46 -8.23 -6.81
N GLU A 290 -2.86 -9.41 -6.95
CA GLU A 290 -2.27 -9.86 -8.22
C GLU A 290 -3.33 -10.23 -9.27
N GLU A 291 -4.54 -10.61 -8.84
CA GLU A 291 -5.70 -10.84 -9.70
C GLU A 291 -6.40 -9.53 -10.14
N ALA A 292 -5.91 -8.38 -9.67
CA ALA A 292 -6.47 -7.07 -10.03
C ALA A 292 -6.38 -6.80 -11.53
N PRO A 293 -7.35 -6.05 -12.11
CA PRO A 293 -7.34 -5.68 -13.52
C PRO A 293 -6.05 -4.95 -13.94
N ALA A 294 -5.64 -5.14 -15.19
CA ALA A 294 -4.38 -4.59 -15.71
C ALA A 294 -4.32 -3.06 -15.74
N ASN A 295 -5.44 -2.37 -15.60
CA ASN A 295 -5.54 -0.92 -15.52
C ASN A 295 -5.31 -0.35 -14.11
N GLN A 296 -5.09 -1.22 -13.11
CA GLN A 296 -4.78 -0.79 -11.74
C GLN A 296 -3.27 -0.75 -11.50
N GLN A 297 -2.79 0.32 -10.88
CA GLN A 297 -1.43 0.39 -10.37
C GLN A 297 -1.43 0.31 -8.85
N ILE A 298 -0.83 -0.74 -8.31
CA ILE A 298 -0.76 -1.02 -6.89
C ILE A 298 0.67 -0.88 -6.42
N ILE A 299 0.91 -0.06 -5.40
CA ILE A 299 2.22 0.13 -4.77
C ILE A 299 2.10 -0.27 -3.30
N ILE A 300 2.90 -1.25 -2.89
CA ILE A 300 2.90 -1.79 -1.53
C ILE A 300 4.25 -1.54 -0.89
N THR A 301 4.28 -0.98 0.32
CA THR A 301 5.48 -1.00 1.15
C THR A 301 5.37 -2.11 2.18
N THR A 302 6.45 -2.87 2.37
CA THR A 302 6.45 -3.98 3.33
C THR A 302 7.79 -4.15 4.01
N HIS A 303 7.78 -4.70 5.22
CA HIS A 303 8.91 -5.25 5.94
C HIS A 303 8.78 -6.78 6.11
N SER A 304 7.77 -7.39 5.50
CA SER A 304 7.51 -8.83 5.61
C SER A 304 8.28 -9.63 4.56
N PRO A 305 9.21 -10.52 4.96
CA PRO A 305 9.83 -11.48 4.05
C PRO A 305 8.81 -12.39 3.38
N LEU A 306 7.70 -12.68 4.07
CA LEU A 306 6.62 -13.49 3.53
C LEU A 306 5.96 -12.81 2.32
N LEU A 307 5.65 -11.52 2.41
CA LEU A 307 5.10 -10.77 1.28
C LEU A 307 6.10 -10.68 0.13
N ALA A 308 7.37 -10.41 0.44
CA ALA A 308 8.43 -10.33 -0.56
C ALA A 308 8.68 -11.67 -1.28
N SER A 309 8.33 -12.81 -0.66
CA SER A 309 8.54 -14.14 -1.25
C SER A 309 7.44 -14.57 -2.23
N VAL A 310 6.28 -13.92 -2.23
CA VAL A 310 5.13 -14.30 -3.07
C VAL A 310 4.90 -13.34 -4.24
N VAL A 311 5.41 -12.12 -4.15
CA VAL A 311 5.33 -11.14 -5.24
C VAL A 311 6.33 -11.48 -6.33
N LYS A 312 5.96 -11.27 -7.59
CA LYS A 312 6.88 -11.44 -8.73
C LYS A 312 8.16 -10.64 -8.51
N LEU A 313 9.30 -11.30 -8.68
CA LEU A 313 10.61 -10.72 -8.41
C LEU A 313 10.85 -9.40 -9.15
N GLY A 314 10.43 -9.33 -10.40
CA GLY A 314 10.54 -8.12 -11.24
C GLY A 314 9.76 -6.91 -10.72
N ASN A 315 8.77 -7.11 -9.85
CA ASN A 315 7.98 -6.04 -9.24
C ASN A 315 8.59 -5.50 -7.94
N ILE A 316 9.67 -6.12 -7.45
CA ILE A 316 10.32 -5.70 -6.21
C ILE A 316 11.25 -4.52 -6.47
N ILE A 317 11.14 -3.51 -5.61
CA ILE A 317 12.04 -2.35 -5.58
C ILE A 317 12.69 -2.29 -4.19
N ILE A 318 13.99 -2.49 -4.14
CA ILE A 318 14.76 -2.36 -2.89
C ILE A 318 15.08 -0.88 -2.68
N ILE A 319 14.85 -0.39 -1.45
CA ILE A 319 15.22 0.98 -1.06
C ILE A 319 16.37 0.89 -0.07
N LYS A 320 17.51 1.49 -0.41
CA LYS A 320 18.69 1.53 0.44
C LYS A 320 19.44 2.85 0.28
N ASP A 321 19.87 3.44 1.39
CA ASP A 321 20.66 4.68 1.42
C ASP A 321 20.04 5.82 0.58
N GLY A 322 18.71 5.98 0.65
CA GLY A 322 17.97 7.00 -0.11
C GLY A 322 17.84 6.73 -1.61
N LYS A 323 18.29 5.58 -2.10
CA LYS A 323 18.19 5.17 -3.51
C LYS A 323 17.23 4.00 -3.69
N THR A 324 16.68 3.88 -4.89
CA THR A 324 15.78 2.80 -5.30
C THR A 324 16.48 1.89 -6.29
N PHE A 325 16.30 0.57 -6.12
CA PHE A 325 16.91 -0.46 -6.94
C PHE A 325 15.82 -1.42 -7.39
N SER A 326 15.33 -1.25 -8.62
CA SER A 326 14.34 -2.15 -9.22
C SER A 326 14.99 -3.50 -9.57
N LEU A 327 14.27 -4.58 -9.31
CA LEU A 327 14.66 -5.93 -9.73
C LEU A 327 14.00 -6.34 -11.07
N ALA A 328 13.42 -5.41 -11.81
CA ALA A 328 12.85 -5.68 -13.13
C ALA A 328 13.90 -6.18 -14.12
N GLU A 329 13.45 -6.89 -15.16
CA GLU A 329 14.30 -7.36 -16.26
C GLU A 329 15.13 -6.20 -16.86
N GLY A 330 16.39 -6.47 -17.19
CA GLY A 330 17.33 -5.47 -17.68
C GLY A 330 17.91 -4.52 -16.61
N LYS A 331 17.46 -4.58 -15.35
CA LYS A 331 18.02 -3.80 -14.23
C LYS A 331 19.02 -4.59 -13.40
N THR A 332 18.90 -5.90 -13.40
CA THR A 332 19.82 -6.85 -12.73
C THR A 332 20.52 -7.72 -13.78
N LYS A 333 21.55 -8.48 -13.36
CA LYS A 333 22.19 -9.50 -14.21
C LYS A 333 21.42 -10.83 -14.23
N LEU A 334 20.17 -10.84 -13.76
CA LEU A 334 19.28 -12.00 -13.86
C LEU A 334 18.81 -12.17 -15.31
N GLU A 335 18.76 -13.41 -15.74
CA GLU A 335 18.18 -13.84 -17.02
C GLU A 335 16.74 -14.36 -16.80
N SER A 336 15.95 -14.50 -17.85
CA SER A 336 14.54 -14.93 -17.73
C SER A 336 14.37 -16.27 -16.99
N ASP A 337 15.30 -17.22 -17.20
CA ASP A 337 15.32 -18.49 -16.46
C ASP A 337 15.63 -18.31 -14.97
N ASP A 338 16.42 -17.29 -14.62
CA ASP A 338 16.71 -16.99 -13.22
C ASP A 338 15.47 -16.45 -12.48
N TYR A 339 14.67 -15.58 -13.16
CA TYR A 339 13.40 -15.08 -12.60
C TYR A 339 12.44 -16.22 -12.33
N TRP A 340 12.22 -17.09 -13.34
CA TRP A 340 11.35 -18.24 -13.20
C TRP A 340 11.78 -19.18 -12.06
N PHE A 341 13.09 -19.41 -11.93
CA PHE A 341 13.63 -20.23 -10.85
C PHE A 341 13.42 -19.58 -9.48
N LEU A 342 13.80 -18.32 -9.35
CA LEU A 342 13.71 -17.60 -8.07
C LEU A 342 12.26 -17.45 -7.60
N GLU A 343 11.31 -17.16 -8.48
CA GLU A 343 9.89 -17.09 -8.15
C GLU A 343 9.33 -18.40 -7.57
N LYS A 344 9.91 -19.54 -7.94
CA LYS A 344 9.50 -20.85 -7.40
C LYS A 344 10.21 -21.25 -6.11
N TYR A 345 11.45 -20.85 -5.95
CA TYR A 345 12.31 -21.33 -4.86
C TYR A 345 12.61 -20.29 -3.78
N LEU A 346 12.22 -19.04 -3.99
CA LEU A 346 12.33 -17.96 -3.01
C LEU A 346 11.18 -18.06 -2.01
N ASP A 347 11.43 -18.73 -0.90
CA ASP A 347 10.50 -18.80 0.23
C ASP A 347 10.73 -17.67 1.24
N ALA A 348 9.86 -17.54 2.24
CA ALA A 348 9.94 -16.50 3.26
C ALA A 348 11.26 -16.49 4.04
N THR A 349 11.90 -17.64 4.21
CA THR A 349 13.19 -17.73 4.91
C THR A 349 14.31 -17.13 4.08
N LYS A 350 14.33 -17.40 2.76
CA LYS A 350 15.31 -16.87 1.83
C LYS A 350 15.05 -15.41 1.50
N ALA A 351 13.79 -14.97 1.47
CA ALA A 351 13.40 -13.57 1.21
C ALA A 351 13.92 -12.57 2.28
N ASN A 352 14.42 -13.06 3.42
CA ASN A 352 15.16 -12.23 4.37
C ASN A 352 16.37 -11.52 3.73
N LEU A 353 16.92 -12.05 2.64
CA LEU A 353 18.03 -11.41 1.91
C LEU A 353 17.71 -9.97 1.46
N PHE A 354 16.44 -9.64 1.18
CA PHE A 354 16.04 -8.29 0.76
C PHE A 354 16.14 -7.25 1.87
N PHE A 355 16.17 -7.67 3.12
CA PHE A 355 16.15 -6.81 4.31
C PHE A 355 17.49 -6.75 5.02
N ALA A 356 18.46 -7.56 4.59
CA ALA A 356 19.77 -7.68 5.22
C ALA A 356 20.72 -6.53 4.88
N ARG A 357 21.63 -6.23 5.79
CA ARG A 357 22.78 -5.34 5.52
C ARG A 357 23.84 -6.02 4.67
N SER A 358 24.03 -7.33 4.89
CA SER A 358 24.92 -8.20 4.13
C SER A 358 24.32 -9.59 4.03
N VAL A 359 24.68 -10.35 3.01
CA VAL A 359 24.13 -11.67 2.74
C VAL A 359 25.25 -12.69 2.58
N ILE A 360 25.10 -13.83 3.22
CA ILE A 360 25.92 -15.02 2.98
C ILE A 360 25.02 -16.08 2.37
N ILE A 361 25.34 -16.53 1.18
CA ILE A 361 24.61 -17.57 0.46
C ILE A 361 25.42 -18.85 0.59
N VAL A 362 24.81 -19.91 1.11
CA VAL A 362 25.45 -21.20 1.36
C VAL A 362 24.76 -22.32 0.60
N GLU A 363 25.51 -23.36 0.28
CA GLU A 363 25.00 -24.45 -0.51
C GLU A 363 24.07 -25.38 0.26
N GLY A 364 24.30 -25.54 1.57
CA GLY A 364 23.55 -26.49 2.35
C GLY A 364 23.42 -26.16 3.84
N PRO A 365 22.71 -27.05 4.57
CA PRO A 365 22.45 -26.88 6.00
C PRO A 365 23.71 -27.00 6.86
N GLY A 366 24.77 -27.66 6.37
CA GLY A 366 26.05 -27.78 7.07
C GLY A 366 26.68 -26.42 7.34
N GLU A 367 26.88 -25.66 6.28
CA GLU A 367 27.40 -24.28 6.35
C GLU A 367 26.44 -23.37 7.10
N ALA A 368 25.12 -23.57 6.90
CA ALA A 368 24.10 -22.76 7.57
C ALA A 368 24.13 -22.88 9.09
N LEU A 369 24.52 -24.03 9.62
CA LEU A 369 24.68 -24.27 11.06
C LEU A 369 26.08 -23.88 11.56
N LEU A 370 27.12 -24.18 10.78
CA LEU A 370 28.49 -24.00 11.20
C LEU A 370 28.92 -22.53 11.18
N LEU A 371 28.62 -21.79 10.13
CA LEU A 371 29.12 -20.42 9.96
C LEU A 371 28.65 -19.46 11.06
N PRO A 372 27.37 -19.46 11.50
CA PRO A 372 26.98 -18.61 12.64
C PRO A 372 27.68 -18.95 13.94
N ALA A 373 27.91 -20.25 14.18
CA ALA A 373 28.65 -20.70 15.40
C ALA A 373 30.11 -20.24 15.38
N LEU A 374 30.79 -20.40 14.26
CA LEU A 374 32.18 -19.93 14.09
C LEU A 374 32.27 -18.40 14.19
N ALA A 375 31.35 -17.68 13.55
CA ALA A 375 31.30 -16.22 13.64
C ALA A 375 31.12 -15.74 15.09
N SER A 376 30.23 -16.39 15.84
CA SER A 376 30.01 -16.09 17.25
C SER A 376 31.26 -16.35 18.10
N LEU A 377 31.97 -17.46 17.86
CA LEU A 377 33.23 -17.78 18.55
C LEU A 377 34.33 -16.75 18.26
N LEU A 378 34.31 -16.17 17.06
CA LEU A 378 35.23 -15.10 16.65
C LEU A 378 34.83 -13.71 17.13
N GLY A 379 33.71 -13.57 17.84
CA GLY A 379 33.17 -12.29 18.32
C GLY A 379 32.45 -11.46 17.21
N HIS A 380 32.06 -12.09 16.10
CA HIS A 380 31.41 -11.45 14.96
C HIS A 380 30.04 -12.08 14.68
N SER A 381 29.11 -11.98 15.63
CA SER A 381 27.76 -12.51 15.51
C SER A 381 27.04 -11.94 14.27
N PHE A 382 26.48 -12.79 13.44
CA PHE A 382 25.76 -12.37 12.25
C PHE A 382 24.59 -11.43 12.58
N THR A 383 23.95 -11.65 13.72
CA THR A 383 22.84 -10.81 14.19
C THR A 383 23.31 -9.38 14.46
N ASP A 384 24.45 -9.19 15.13
CA ASP A 384 24.95 -7.87 15.48
C ASP A 384 25.34 -7.04 14.25
N TYR A 385 25.75 -7.71 13.19
CA TYR A 385 26.14 -7.06 11.92
C TYR A 385 25.00 -7.02 10.88
N GLY A 386 23.82 -7.56 11.19
CA GLY A 386 22.68 -7.61 10.26
C GLY A 386 22.94 -8.47 9.02
N VAL A 387 23.68 -9.57 9.20
CA VAL A 387 23.99 -10.53 8.13
C VAL A 387 22.88 -11.56 8.05
N SER A 388 22.28 -11.73 6.87
CA SER A 388 21.35 -12.82 6.58
C SER A 388 22.10 -13.99 5.93
N LEU A 389 21.90 -15.18 6.46
CA LEU A 389 22.42 -16.42 5.89
C LEU A 389 21.30 -17.12 5.14
N VAL A 390 21.55 -17.49 3.88
CA VAL A 390 20.56 -18.08 2.96
C VAL A 390 21.07 -19.44 2.49
N ASP A 391 20.42 -20.50 2.93
CA ASP A 391 20.63 -21.86 2.46
C ASP A 391 19.86 -22.13 1.18
N VAL A 392 20.53 -22.37 0.06
CA VAL A 392 19.93 -22.61 -1.26
C VAL A 392 19.72 -24.09 -1.58
N ARG A 393 20.12 -24.99 -0.67
CA ARG A 393 19.95 -26.45 -0.78
C ARG A 393 20.52 -27.05 -2.07
N GLY A 394 21.76 -26.72 -2.38
CA GLY A 394 22.55 -27.35 -3.43
C GLY A 394 22.44 -26.74 -4.84
N VAL A 395 21.36 -26.06 -5.17
CA VAL A 395 21.18 -25.50 -6.53
C VAL A 395 20.81 -24.03 -6.52
N GLY A 396 21.42 -23.29 -7.42
CA GLY A 396 21.00 -21.90 -7.65
C GLY A 396 21.78 -20.81 -6.94
N LEU A 397 22.88 -21.12 -6.25
CA LEU A 397 23.72 -20.16 -5.50
C LEU A 397 24.01 -18.90 -6.34
N ARG A 398 24.43 -19.05 -7.61
CA ARG A 398 24.70 -17.94 -8.51
C ARG A 398 23.44 -17.10 -8.80
N ARG A 399 22.25 -17.72 -8.88
CA ARG A 399 20.99 -17.03 -9.17
C ARG A 399 20.62 -16.09 -8.04
N TYR A 400 20.76 -16.53 -6.79
CA TYR A 400 20.53 -15.65 -5.62
C TYR A 400 21.56 -14.52 -5.55
N ALA A 401 22.84 -14.76 -5.90
CA ALA A 401 23.85 -13.73 -5.94
C ALA A 401 23.60 -12.67 -7.02
N LYS A 402 23.09 -13.08 -8.20
CA LYS A 402 22.74 -12.18 -9.31
C LYS A 402 21.64 -11.17 -8.95
N ILE A 403 20.79 -11.44 -7.95
CA ILE A 403 19.78 -10.48 -7.45
C ILE A 403 20.43 -9.14 -7.08
N PHE A 404 21.63 -9.17 -6.51
CA PHE A 404 22.36 -7.99 -6.05
C PHE A 404 23.28 -7.38 -7.12
N GLN A 405 23.42 -8.04 -8.27
CA GLN A 405 24.25 -7.57 -9.37
C GLN A 405 23.43 -6.71 -10.32
N ARG A 406 23.91 -5.50 -10.58
CA ARG A 406 23.23 -4.52 -11.43
C ARG A 406 23.70 -4.60 -12.88
N ALA A 407 22.77 -4.44 -13.81
CA ALA A 407 23.04 -4.25 -15.23
C ALA A 407 23.18 -2.77 -15.58
N ASP A 408 22.60 -1.87 -14.79
CA ASP A 408 22.56 -0.43 -14.96
C ASP A 408 23.67 0.29 -14.16
N GLU A 409 24.93 -0.02 -14.41
CA GLU A 409 26.04 0.72 -13.82
C GLU A 409 25.98 2.22 -14.17
N PRO A 410 26.29 3.14 -13.24
CA PRO A 410 26.99 2.96 -11.96
C PRO A 410 26.09 2.74 -10.72
N ASN A 411 24.83 2.37 -10.86
CA ASN A 411 23.87 2.23 -9.77
C ASN A 411 24.10 0.93 -8.98
N LEU A 412 25.19 0.85 -8.23
CA LEU A 412 25.51 -0.34 -7.43
C LEU A 412 24.65 -0.38 -6.16
N LEU A 413 24.07 -1.54 -5.91
CA LEU A 413 23.39 -1.85 -4.65
C LEU A 413 24.44 -2.18 -3.59
N ASN A 414 24.59 -1.32 -2.60
CA ASN A 414 25.60 -1.47 -1.54
C ASN A 414 25.19 -2.54 -0.50
N VAL A 415 25.09 -3.80 -0.96
CA VAL A 415 24.90 -5.00 -0.12
C VAL A 415 26.08 -5.90 -0.37
N ARG A 416 26.81 -6.24 0.69
CA ARG A 416 27.91 -7.19 0.60
C ARG A 416 27.33 -8.59 0.50
N VAL A 417 27.75 -9.34 -0.53
CA VAL A 417 27.30 -10.71 -0.76
C VAL A 417 28.51 -11.63 -0.79
N ALA A 418 28.49 -12.67 0.01
CA ALA A 418 29.45 -13.75 -0.01
C ALA A 418 28.74 -15.06 -0.38
N CYS A 419 29.40 -15.87 -1.21
CA CYS A 419 28.93 -17.21 -1.55
C CYS A 419 29.90 -18.22 -0.99
N VAL A 420 29.38 -19.23 -0.30
CA VAL A 420 30.16 -20.33 0.27
C VAL A 420 29.62 -21.62 -0.33
N THR A 421 30.50 -22.39 -0.95
CA THR A 421 30.16 -23.65 -1.61
C THR A 421 31.21 -24.69 -1.26
N ASP A 422 30.82 -25.95 -1.26
CA ASP A 422 31.73 -27.07 -1.11
C ASP A 422 32.62 -27.20 -2.34
N ARG A 423 33.82 -27.67 -2.12
CA ARG A 423 34.79 -27.82 -3.19
C ARG A 423 34.59 -29.10 -3.99
N ASP A 424 33.87 -30.07 -3.43
CA ASP A 424 33.54 -31.38 -4.05
C ASP A 424 34.78 -32.10 -4.59
N VAL A 425 35.89 -32.00 -3.92
CA VAL A 425 37.15 -32.63 -4.33
C VAL A 425 37.04 -34.15 -4.14
N MET A 426 37.11 -34.89 -5.24
CA MET A 426 37.09 -36.33 -5.19
C MET A 426 38.43 -36.87 -4.72
N PRO A 427 38.50 -37.98 -3.98
CA PRO A 427 39.73 -38.61 -3.60
C PRO A 427 40.49 -39.10 -4.85
N ASP A 428 41.81 -39.11 -4.77
CA ASP A 428 42.70 -39.52 -5.88
C ASP A 428 42.44 -40.92 -6.39
N CYS A 429 41.91 -41.79 -5.51
CA CYS A 429 41.54 -43.16 -5.84
C CYS A 429 40.16 -43.28 -6.53
N ALA A 430 39.40 -42.19 -6.70
CA ALA A 430 38.11 -42.29 -7.32
C ALA A 430 38.22 -42.70 -8.79
N PRO A 431 37.40 -43.67 -9.27
CA PRO A 431 37.36 -44.02 -10.67
C PRO A 431 36.98 -42.80 -11.54
N SER A 432 37.55 -42.76 -12.77
CA SER A 432 37.31 -41.65 -13.72
C SER A 432 35.83 -41.37 -13.96
N ILE A 433 35.00 -42.40 -14.01
CA ILE A 433 33.56 -42.27 -14.17
C ILE A 433 32.91 -41.52 -12.99
N CYS A 434 33.33 -41.78 -11.76
CA CYS A 434 32.84 -41.10 -10.58
C CYS A 434 33.24 -39.63 -10.52
N ILE A 435 34.39 -39.28 -11.05
CA ILE A 435 34.89 -37.93 -11.15
C ILE A 435 34.05 -37.10 -12.13
N ASN A 436 33.75 -37.67 -13.31
CA ASN A 436 33.01 -37.01 -14.37
C ASN A 436 31.51 -36.91 -14.07
N GLU A 437 30.93 -37.91 -13.43
CA GLU A 437 29.49 -38.00 -13.21
C GLU A 437 29.04 -37.52 -11.79
N LYS A 438 30.01 -37.12 -10.95
CA LYS A 438 29.73 -36.75 -9.54
C LYS A 438 29.04 -37.87 -8.69
N TYR A 439 29.14 -39.12 -9.10
CA TYR A 439 28.63 -40.33 -8.42
C TYR A 439 29.76 -41.32 -8.18
N THR A 440 29.72 -42.15 -7.25
CA THR A 440 28.81 -43.01 -6.57
C THR A 440 29.43 -43.56 -5.32
N SER A 441 28.66 -43.70 -4.27
CA SER A 441 28.99 -44.57 -3.17
C SER A 441 28.92 -46.03 -3.60
N GLY A 442 29.92 -46.81 -3.34
CA GLY A 442 29.81 -48.27 -3.33
C GLY A 442 30.53 -49.06 -4.41
N SER A 443 31.50 -48.51 -5.10
CA SER A 443 32.41 -49.30 -5.93
C SER A 443 33.35 -50.15 -5.01
N SER A 444 33.33 -51.46 -5.22
CA SER A 444 34.23 -52.39 -4.50
C SER A 444 35.71 -52.14 -4.68
N SER A 445 36.06 -51.22 -5.57
CA SER A 445 37.45 -50.82 -5.90
C SER A 445 37.93 -49.60 -5.10
N TRP A 446 37.11 -49.01 -4.24
CA TRP A 446 37.51 -47.86 -3.40
C TRP A 446 38.23 -48.33 -2.18
N PRO A 447 39.41 -47.73 -1.82
CA PRO A 447 40.11 -48.02 -0.59
C PRO A 447 39.24 -47.72 0.62
N ASN A 448 39.60 -48.28 1.78
CA ASN A 448 38.96 -47.91 3.03
C ASN A 448 39.06 -46.40 3.26
N LYS A 449 38.04 -45.84 3.91
CA LYS A 449 37.95 -44.38 4.12
C LYS A 449 39.21 -43.76 4.77
N SER A 450 39.89 -44.53 5.64
CA SER A 450 41.14 -44.14 6.28
C SER A 450 42.35 -44.04 5.34
N ASP A 451 42.29 -44.76 4.20
CA ASP A 451 43.43 -44.90 3.29
C ASP A 451 43.27 -44.03 2.05
N ARG A 452 42.21 -43.21 1.97
CA ARG A 452 41.95 -42.31 0.85
C ARG A 452 42.82 -41.05 0.95
N GLN A 453 43.49 -40.75 -0.15
CA GLN A 453 44.19 -39.47 -0.35
C GLN A 453 43.28 -38.55 -1.17
N TRP A 454 43.30 -37.26 -0.87
CA TRP A 454 42.55 -36.26 -1.60
C TRP A 454 43.45 -35.69 -2.69
N ARG A 455 42.83 -35.45 -3.87
CA ARG A 455 43.55 -34.81 -4.97
C ARG A 455 44.07 -33.45 -4.52
N ALA A 456 45.32 -33.18 -4.81
CA ALA A 456 45.84 -31.84 -4.78
C ALA A 456 45.10 -30.98 -5.82
N GLU A 457 44.88 -29.73 -5.51
CA GLU A 457 44.33 -28.80 -6.53
C GLU A 457 45.28 -28.78 -7.74
N SER A 458 44.72 -29.02 -8.91
CA SER A 458 45.34 -28.50 -10.12
C SER A 458 45.01 -27.03 -10.22
N ASP A 459 46.04 -26.18 -10.22
CA ASP A 459 45.91 -24.74 -10.45
C ASP A 459 45.12 -24.43 -11.76
#